data_2f7df54f74fdc1505d976e94fa4b3d0c
#
_entry.id   2f7df54f74fdc1505d976e94fa4b3d0c
#
_cell.length_a   1.000
_cell.length_b   1.000
_cell.length_c   1.000
_cell.angle_alpha   90.00
_cell.angle_beta   90.00
_cell.angle_gamma   90.00
#
_symmetry.space_group_name_H-M   'P 1'
#
loop_
_entity.id
_entity.type
_entity.pdbx_description
1 polymer ?
#
loop_
_entity_poly.entity_id
_entity_poly.type
_entity_poly.pdbx_seq_one_letter_code
_entity_poly.pdbx_strand_id
1 'polypeptide(L)'
;MQGKIIKGISGFYYVYVEETGLYECKAKGAFRKQKMKPLVGDDVEIVSLDEELKLGNVEQIKKRKNQLVRPAVANIDMALVIFAAAKPQPNFNLLDRFLCMMEYQNVPVTICFNKCDLVTEEELNALRDIYSPAGYKIIFTSAKQQKGIEELRELLEGKTTAVAGPSGVGKSSLVNTLQSEVQMETGVISTKIERGKHTTRHSEIIPITDGTYIVDTPGFSSMDVPGFEKEDLWRCYPEFVEYEPYCRFQGCSHIHEPDCGVKEALSKNKISQIRYDNYILLYEELKNIKKY
;
A
#
# COMPACT_ATOMS: atom_id res chain seq x y z
N MET A 1 -28.94 -1.53 2.24
CA MET A 1 -28.01 -2.04 1.22
C MET A 1 -26.59 -2.03 1.78
N GLN A 2 -25.76 -2.98 1.37
CA GLN A 2 -24.35 -3.01 1.78
C GLN A 2 -23.46 -2.40 0.70
N GLY A 3 -22.44 -1.67 1.10
CA GLY A 3 -21.50 -1.06 0.16
C GLY A 3 -20.18 -0.67 0.83
N LYS A 4 -19.25 -0.16 0.03
CA LYS A 4 -17.92 0.29 0.46
C LYS A 4 -17.79 1.80 0.26
N ILE A 5 -17.30 2.53 1.26
CA ILE A 5 -16.98 3.96 1.11
C ILE A 5 -15.75 4.07 0.21
N ILE A 6 -15.93 4.60 -0.99
CA ILE A 6 -14.83 4.79 -1.95
C ILE A 6 -14.24 6.19 -1.93
N LYS A 7 -14.99 7.18 -1.40
CA LYS A 7 -14.54 8.56 -1.34
C LYS A 7 -15.27 9.33 -0.22
N GLY A 8 -14.57 10.30 0.40
CA GLY A 8 -15.15 11.18 1.41
C GLY A 8 -14.76 12.63 1.15
N ILE A 9 -15.74 13.53 0.97
CA ILE A 9 -15.51 14.96 0.69
C ILE A 9 -16.50 15.78 1.51
N SER A 10 -15.99 16.73 2.29
CA SER A 10 -16.80 17.75 2.99
C SER A 10 -17.99 17.20 3.80
N GLY A 11 -17.84 15.99 4.36
CA GLY A 11 -18.90 15.35 5.17
C GLY A 11 -19.88 14.50 4.37
N PHE A 12 -19.71 14.39 3.07
CA PHE A 12 -20.38 13.43 2.22
C PHE A 12 -19.49 12.22 1.97
N TYR A 13 -20.10 11.05 1.88
CA TYR A 13 -19.46 9.77 1.64
C TYR A 13 -20.06 9.14 0.40
N TYR A 14 -19.19 8.81 -0.55
CA TYR A 14 -19.59 8.13 -1.77
C TYR A 14 -19.43 6.62 -1.53
N VAL A 15 -20.56 5.93 -1.56
CA VAL A 15 -20.63 4.50 -1.23
C VAL A 15 -20.92 3.73 -2.52
N TYR A 16 -19.97 2.88 -2.91
CA TYR A 16 -20.18 1.94 -4.00
C TYR A 16 -20.95 0.73 -3.48
N VAL A 17 -22.09 0.48 -4.10
CA VAL A 17 -22.97 -0.67 -3.86
C VAL A 17 -22.94 -1.53 -5.12
N GLU A 18 -22.51 -2.78 -4.99
CA GLU A 18 -22.46 -3.71 -6.09
C GLU A 18 -23.82 -3.79 -6.81
N GLU A 19 -23.82 -4.00 -8.14
CA GLU A 19 -24.97 -4.04 -9.03
C GLU A 19 -25.79 -2.74 -9.14
N THR A 20 -25.81 -1.89 -8.09
CA THR A 20 -26.64 -0.69 -8.06
C THR A 20 -25.88 0.60 -8.30
N GLY A 21 -24.55 0.61 -8.09
CA GLY A 21 -23.66 1.72 -8.39
C GLY A 21 -23.36 2.65 -7.21
N LEU A 22 -23.07 3.92 -7.49
CA LEU A 22 -22.54 4.89 -6.54
C LEU A 22 -23.62 5.72 -5.90
N TYR A 23 -23.69 5.71 -4.55
CA TYR A 23 -24.59 6.53 -3.75
C TYR A 23 -23.85 7.67 -3.06
N GLU A 24 -24.41 8.88 -3.09
CA GLU A 24 -23.96 9.98 -2.25
C GLU A 24 -24.69 9.91 -0.90
N CYS A 25 -23.93 9.69 0.18
CA CYS A 25 -24.47 9.45 1.51
C CYS A 25 -24.00 10.49 2.53
N LYS A 26 -24.85 10.80 3.49
CA LYS A 26 -24.48 11.51 4.71
C LYS A 26 -24.29 10.53 5.85
N ALA A 27 -23.35 10.81 6.74
CA ALA A 27 -23.18 10.03 7.96
C ALA A 27 -24.20 10.50 9.02
N LYS A 28 -24.84 9.55 9.73
CA LYS A 28 -25.70 9.87 10.86
C LYS A 28 -24.94 10.61 11.96
N GLY A 29 -25.59 11.54 12.62
CA GLY A 29 -25.04 12.27 13.78
C GLY A 29 -24.62 11.37 14.95
N ALA A 30 -25.15 10.15 15.02
CA ALA A 30 -24.78 9.14 16.02
C ALA A 30 -23.28 8.77 15.97
N PHE A 31 -22.64 8.76 14.80
CA PHE A 31 -21.21 8.46 14.67
C PHE A 31 -20.32 9.49 15.39
N ARG A 32 -20.75 10.77 15.41
CA ARG A 32 -20.03 11.80 16.18
C ARG A 32 -20.08 11.54 17.67
N LYS A 33 -21.23 11.05 18.19
CA LYS A 33 -21.38 10.69 19.61
C LYS A 33 -20.51 9.50 19.99
N GLN A 34 -20.36 8.55 19.09
CA GLN A 34 -19.52 7.36 19.26
C GLN A 34 -18.01 7.60 18.98
N LYS A 35 -17.61 8.85 18.65
CA LYS A 35 -16.25 9.21 18.21
C LYS A 35 -15.75 8.37 17.03
N MET A 36 -16.65 7.78 16.26
CA MET A 36 -16.33 6.97 15.09
C MET A 36 -16.46 7.84 13.84
N LYS A 37 -15.35 8.05 13.15
CA LYS A 37 -15.33 8.78 11.88
C LYS A 37 -15.34 7.76 10.74
N PRO A 38 -16.29 7.83 9.78
CA PRO A 38 -16.22 7.00 8.59
C PRO A 38 -14.94 7.31 7.80
N LEU A 39 -14.32 6.25 7.27
CA LEU A 39 -13.10 6.31 6.47
C LEU A 39 -13.36 5.73 5.08
N VAL A 40 -12.57 6.15 4.13
CA VAL A 40 -12.45 5.49 2.84
C VAL A 40 -12.00 4.04 3.09
N GLY A 41 -12.67 3.06 2.46
CA GLY A 41 -12.45 1.64 2.70
C GLY A 41 -13.39 1.00 3.72
N ASP A 42 -14.18 1.78 4.47
CA ASP A 42 -15.18 1.20 5.37
C ASP A 42 -16.25 0.42 4.59
N ASP A 43 -16.55 -0.77 5.06
CA ASP A 43 -17.74 -1.50 4.65
C ASP A 43 -18.90 -1.00 5.50
N VAL A 44 -19.98 -0.59 4.83
CA VAL A 44 -21.10 0.10 5.46
C VAL A 44 -22.46 -0.47 5.07
N GLU A 45 -23.45 -0.23 5.91
CA GLU A 45 -24.85 -0.36 5.55
C GLU A 45 -25.41 1.02 5.29
N ILE A 46 -26.10 1.17 4.17
CA ILE A 46 -26.79 2.40 3.79
C ILE A 46 -28.29 2.20 3.66
N VAL A 47 -29.05 3.25 3.92
CA VAL A 47 -30.47 3.36 3.58
C VAL A 47 -30.60 4.34 2.43
N SER A 48 -31.22 3.89 1.33
CA SER A 48 -31.55 4.77 0.21
C SER A 48 -32.66 5.73 0.62
N LEU A 49 -32.46 6.99 0.30
CA LEU A 49 -33.46 8.06 0.43
C LEU A 49 -34.11 8.35 -0.91
N ASP A 50 -33.34 8.19 -2.00
CA ASP A 50 -33.77 8.39 -3.37
C ASP A 50 -32.95 7.45 -4.27
N GLU A 51 -33.63 6.50 -4.93
CA GLU A 51 -32.97 5.52 -5.80
C GLU A 51 -32.63 6.07 -7.18
N GLU A 52 -33.38 7.04 -7.69
CA GLU A 52 -33.11 7.68 -8.97
C GLU A 52 -31.89 8.60 -8.88
N LEU A 53 -31.86 9.42 -7.84
CA LEU A 53 -30.75 10.35 -7.56
C LEU A 53 -29.59 9.69 -6.83
N LYS A 54 -29.68 8.42 -6.46
CA LYS A 54 -28.64 7.67 -5.70
C LYS A 54 -28.21 8.39 -4.43
N LEU A 55 -29.20 8.89 -3.66
CA LEU A 55 -28.97 9.54 -2.37
C LEU A 55 -29.25 8.57 -1.22
N GLY A 56 -28.45 8.66 -0.15
CA GLY A 56 -28.61 7.77 1.00
C GLY A 56 -28.02 8.30 2.30
N ASN A 57 -28.18 7.50 3.33
CA ASN A 57 -27.52 7.71 4.63
C ASN A 57 -26.71 6.47 5.00
N VAL A 58 -25.51 6.69 5.54
CA VAL A 58 -24.73 5.64 6.20
C VAL A 58 -25.40 5.35 7.55
N GLU A 59 -25.94 4.16 7.70
CA GLU A 59 -26.60 3.68 8.90
C GLU A 59 -25.63 3.06 9.89
N GLN A 60 -24.73 2.19 9.37
CA GLN A 60 -23.81 1.43 10.17
C GLN A 60 -22.46 1.30 9.45
N ILE A 61 -21.37 1.40 10.23
CA ILE A 61 -20.03 1.02 9.78
C ILE A 61 -19.75 -0.38 10.35
N LYS A 62 -19.40 -1.33 9.48
CA LYS A 62 -19.03 -2.68 9.90
C LYS A 62 -17.70 -2.67 10.66
N LYS A 63 -17.44 -3.72 11.42
CA LYS A 63 -16.16 -3.86 12.13
C LYS A 63 -15.01 -3.85 11.14
N ARG A 64 -14.09 -2.91 11.33
CA ARG A 64 -12.87 -2.81 10.52
C ARG A 64 -11.97 -4.00 10.76
N LYS A 65 -11.38 -4.52 9.68
CA LYS A 65 -10.27 -5.49 9.71
C LYS A 65 -8.99 -4.83 10.20
N ASN A 66 -8.69 -3.66 9.65
CA ASN A 66 -7.61 -2.77 10.03
C ASN A 66 -7.95 -1.31 9.70
N GLN A 67 -7.11 -0.42 10.19
CA GLN A 67 -7.17 1.01 9.87
C GLN A 67 -5.75 1.54 9.79
N LEU A 68 -5.40 2.06 8.62
CA LEU A 68 -4.11 2.72 8.44
C LEU A 68 -4.19 4.17 8.92
N VAL A 69 -3.07 4.67 9.44
CA VAL A 69 -2.97 6.05 9.92
C VAL A 69 -2.65 7.00 8.77
N ARG A 70 -1.76 6.57 7.90
CA ARG A 70 -1.35 7.29 6.68
C ARG A 70 -1.14 6.30 5.55
N PRO A 71 -2.00 6.37 4.53
CA PRO A 71 -3.22 7.18 4.44
C PRO A 71 -4.28 6.74 5.44
N ALA A 72 -5.22 7.65 5.79
CA ALA A 72 -6.34 7.32 6.67
C ALA A 72 -7.40 6.51 5.88
N VAL A 73 -7.20 5.20 5.78
CA VAL A 73 -8.05 4.24 5.07
C VAL A 73 -8.29 3.01 5.93
N ALA A 74 -9.38 2.30 5.67
CA ALA A 74 -9.77 1.10 6.39
C ALA A 74 -9.84 -0.13 5.48
N ASN A 75 -9.77 -1.32 6.08
CA ASN A 75 -10.00 -2.61 5.43
C ASN A 75 -9.05 -2.89 4.25
N ILE A 76 -7.77 -2.59 4.44
CA ILE A 76 -6.73 -2.89 3.46
C ILE A 76 -6.27 -4.35 3.62
N ASP A 77 -6.30 -5.11 2.53
CA ASP A 77 -5.85 -6.50 2.50
C ASP A 77 -4.34 -6.62 2.26
N MET A 78 -3.80 -5.73 1.42
CA MET A 78 -2.38 -5.70 1.11
C MET A 78 -1.94 -4.33 0.57
N ALA A 79 -0.63 -4.11 0.56
CA ALA A 79 0.00 -3.00 -0.15
C ALA A 79 0.75 -3.51 -1.38
N LEU A 80 0.58 -2.84 -2.49
CA LEU A 80 1.36 -3.01 -3.71
C LEU A 80 2.32 -1.83 -3.84
N VAL A 81 3.60 -2.08 -3.55
CA VAL A 81 4.63 -1.05 -3.59
C VAL A 81 5.30 -1.09 -4.96
N ILE A 82 5.05 -0.06 -5.79
CA ILE A 82 5.47 -0.02 -7.19
C ILE A 82 6.68 0.87 -7.36
N PHE A 83 7.77 0.30 -7.89
CA PHE A 83 8.95 1.00 -8.35
C PHE A 83 9.18 0.70 -9.83
N ALA A 84 9.94 1.54 -10.54
CA ALA A 84 10.39 1.19 -11.87
C ALA A 84 11.68 0.34 -11.74
N ALA A 85 11.82 -0.71 -12.55
CA ALA A 85 13.07 -1.45 -12.66
C ALA A 85 14.22 -0.54 -13.19
N ALA A 86 13.84 0.41 -14.07
CA ALA A 86 14.69 1.52 -14.52
C ALA A 86 13.82 2.71 -14.96
N LYS A 87 14.40 3.90 -15.01
CA LYS A 87 13.80 5.17 -15.50
C LYS A 87 12.43 5.51 -14.86
N PRO A 88 12.45 5.97 -13.59
CA PRO A 88 13.62 6.34 -12.78
C PRO A 88 14.32 5.12 -12.18
N GLN A 89 15.59 5.25 -11.86
CA GLN A 89 16.31 4.24 -11.10
C GLN A 89 15.64 4.03 -9.74
N PRO A 90 15.50 2.78 -9.26
CA PRO A 90 14.86 2.53 -7.98
C PRO A 90 15.67 3.13 -6.83
N ASN A 91 15.01 3.92 -6.02
CA ASN A 91 15.56 4.39 -4.75
C ASN A 91 15.25 3.35 -3.67
N PHE A 92 16.20 2.47 -3.37
CA PHE A 92 16.02 1.39 -2.42
C PHE A 92 15.79 1.88 -0.98
N ASN A 93 16.37 3.03 -0.59
CA ASN A 93 16.09 3.61 0.73
C ASN A 93 14.62 4.02 0.84
N LEU A 94 14.06 4.64 -0.19
CA LEU A 94 12.64 4.99 -0.22
C LEU A 94 11.76 3.73 -0.24
N LEU A 95 12.14 2.68 -0.99
CA LEU A 95 11.41 1.42 -1.00
C LEU A 95 11.39 0.79 0.40
N ASP A 96 12.53 0.74 1.08
CA ASP A 96 12.63 0.17 2.43
C ASP A 96 11.80 0.94 3.45
N ARG A 97 11.69 2.27 3.31
CA ARG A 97 10.77 3.08 4.14
C ARG A 97 9.30 2.69 3.94
N PHE A 98 8.89 2.44 2.69
CA PHE A 98 7.54 1.93 2.41
C PHE A 98 7.31 0.57 3.06
N LEU A 99 8.27 -0.34 2.93
CA LEU A 99 8.20 -1.66 3.54
C LEU A 99 8.08 -1.56 5.06
N CYS A 100 8.98 -0.81 5.71
CA CYS A 100 8.94 -0.60 7.16
C CYS A 100 7.60 -0.04 7.65
N MET A 101 7.01 0.91 6.91
CA MET A 101 5.72 1.47 7.30
C MET A 101 4.59 0.44 7.19
N MET A 102 4.61 -0.43 6.19
CA MET A 102 3.60 -1.46 6.03
C MET A 102 3.76 -2.56 7.07
N GLU A 103 5.00 -3.00 7.33
CA GLU A 103 5.32 -3.95 8.41
C GLU A 103 4.85 -3.43 9.77
N TYR A 104 5.14 -2.16 10.09
CA TYR A 104 4.68 -1.54 11.32
C TYR A 104 3.16 -1.54 11.49
N GLN A 105 2.42 -1.41 10.38
CA GLN A 105 0.96 -1.45 10.36
C GLN A 105 0.40 -2.87 10.15
N ASN A 106 1.25 -3.90 10.10
CA ASN A 106 0.89 -5.30 9.86
C ASN A 106 0.08 -5.47 8.55
N VAL A 107 0.50 -4.79 7.49
CA VAL A 107 -0.11 -4.91 6.16
C VAL A 107 0.81 -5.73 5.25
N PRO A 108 0.33 -6.87 4.72
CA PRO A 108 1.11 -7.67 3.77
C PRO A 108 1.54 -6.85 2.55
N VAL A 109 2.77 -7.04 2.10
CA VAL A 109 3.34 -6.28 0.98
C VAL A 109 3.72 -7.18 -0.18
N THR A 110 3.43 -6.69 -1.39
CA THR A 110 4.05 -7.18 -2.62
C THR A 110 4.83 -6.05 -3.27
N ILE A 111 6.06 -6.31 -3.66
CA ILE A 111 6.90 -5.37 -4.41
C ILE A 111 6.66 -5.59 -5.89
N CYS A 112 6.33 -4.52 -6.61
CA CYS A 112 6.16 -4.55 -8.06
C CYS A 112 7.23 -3.68 -8.73
N PHE A 113 8.12 -4.30 -9.49
CA PHE A 113 9.05 -3.58 -10.36
C PHE A 113 8.46 -3.46 -11.76
N ASN A 114 7.88 -2.28 -12.05
CA ASN A 114 7.32 -1.96 -13.35
C ASN A 114 8.42 -1.52 -14.34
N LYS A 115 8.09 -1.47 -15.63
CA LYS A 115 9.01 -1.17 -16.74
C LYS A 115 10.15 -2.21 -16.86
N CYS A 116 9.85 -3.48 -16.58
CA CYS A 116 10.82 -4.55 -16.69
C CYS A 116 11.33 -4.77 -18.14
N ASP A 117 10.66 -4.16 -19.12
CA ASP A 117 11.08 -4.12 -20.52
C ASP A 117 12.33 -3.25 -20.80
N LEU A 118 12.77 -2.48 -19.81
CA LEU A 118 13.91 -1.56 -19.92
C LEU A 118 15.23 -2.14 -19.37
N VAL A 119 15.19 -3.34 -18.83
CA VAL A 119 16.32 -3.99 -18.15
C VAL A 119 16.46 -5.44 -18.59
N THR A 120 17.64 -6.03 -18.34
CA THR A 120 17.94 -7.44 -18.66
C THR A 120 17.39 -8.39 -17.58
N GLU A 121 17.35 -9.69 -17.84
CA GLU A 121 16.96 -10.70 -16.85
C GLU A 121 17.96 -10.75 -15.67
N GLU A 122 19.26 -10.51 -15.93
CA GLU A 122 20.29 -10.43 -14.88
C GLU A 122 20.01 -9.28 -13.93
N GLU A 123 19.62 -8.11 -14.45
CA GLU A 123 19.23 -6.94 -13.65
C GLU A 123 17.95 -7.20 -12.87
N LEU A 124 16.96 -7.90 -13.43
CA LEU A 124 15.75 -8.30 -12.72
C LEU A 124 16.06 -9.28 -11.57
N ASN A 125 16.96 -10.24 -11.80
CA ASN A 125 17.39 -11.16 -10.77
C ASN A 125 18.13 -10.43 -9.63
N ALA A 126 19.00 -9.47 -9.98
CA ALA A 126 19.66 -8.63 -8.97
C ALA A 126 18.66 -7.85 -8.10
N LEU A 127 17.57 -7.31 -8.68
CA LEU A 127 16.49 -6.67 -7.92
C LEU A 127 15.75 -7.67 -7.01
N ARG A 128 15.54 -8.90 -7.49
CA ARG A 128 14.92 -9.97 -6.70
C ARG A 128 15.79 -10.36 -5.51
N ASP A 129 17.08 -10.50 -5.72
CA ASP A 129 18.04 -10.95 -4.70
C ASP A 129 18.16 -9.97 -3.53
N ILE A 130 17.81 -8.69 -3.72
CA ILE A 130 17.80 -7.69 -2.64
C ILE A 130 16.68 -7.99 -1.62
N TYR A 131 15.50 -8.43 -2.07
CA TYR A 131 14.28 -8.49 -1.25
C TYR A 131 13.79 -9.92 -0.98
N SER A 132 14.21 -10.91 -1.77
CA SER A 132 13.81 -12.31 -1.55
C SER A 132 14.26 -12.88 -0.19
N PRO A 133 15.42 -12.50 0.38
CA PRO A 133 15.82 -12.98 1.70
C PRO A 133 14.86 -12.49 2.81
N ALA A 134 14.19 -11.36 2.60
CA ALA A 134 13.17 -10.84 3.53
C ALA A 134 11.77 -11.48 3.34
N GLY A 135 11.63 -12.42 2.41
CA GLY A 135 10.38 -13.14 2.17
C GLY A 135 9.31 -12.35 1.39
N TYR A 136 9.62 -11.18 0.84
CA TYR A 136 8.65 -10.41 0.06
C TYR A 136 8.32 -11.09 -1.27
N LYS A 137 7.03 -11.12 -1.61
CA LYS A 137 6.61 -11.44 -2.98
C LYS A 137 7.04 -10.30 -3.90
N ILE A 138 7.71 -10.66 -5.02
CA ILE A 138 8.21 -9.71 -6.00
C ILE A 138 7.61 -10.07 -7.34
N ILE A 139 7.02 -9.09 -8.02
CA ILE A 139 6.50 -9.22 -9.37
C ILE A 139 7.16 -8.21 -10.30
N PHE A 140 7.32 -8.59 -11.56
CA PHE A 140 7.86 -7.74 -12.60
C PHE A 140 6.80 -7.48 -13.65
N THR A 141 6.55 -6.20 -13.94
CA THR A 141 5.51 -5.79 -14.89
C THR A 141 6.05 -4.83 -15.95
N SER A 142 5.41 -4.84 -17.09
CA SER A 142 5.50 -3.77 -18.08
C SER A 142 4.10 -3.42 -18.57
N ALA A 143 3.54 -2.31 -18.11
CA ALA A 143 2.26 -1.82 -18.61
C ALA A 143 2.31 -1.56 -20.12
N LYS A 144 3.48 -1.18 -20.66
CA LYS A 144 3.67 -0.92 -22.10
C LYS A 144 3.61 -2.21 -22.93
N GLN A 145 4.19 -3.31 -22.44
CA GLN A 145 4.26 -4.59 -23.16
C GLN A 145 3.24 -5.61 -22.65
N GLN A 146 2.38 -5.24 -21.72
CA GLN A 146 1.39 -6.12 -21.07
C GLN A 146 2.04 -7.34 -20.38
N LYS A 147 3.32 -7.27 -20.02
CA LYS A 147 4.03 -8.34 -19.32
C LYS A 147 3.70 -8.30 -17.83
N GLY A 148 3.40 -9.46 -17.23
CA GLY A 148 3.10 -9.61 -15.79
C GLY A 148 1.79 -9.00 -15.34
N ILE A 149 0.90 -8.58 -16.25
CA ILE A 149 -0.39 -7.97 -15.91
C ILE A 149 -1.36 -9.02 -15.37
N GLU A 150 -1.38 -10.22 -15.97
CA GLU A 150 -2.24 -11.30 -15.49
C GLU A 150 -1.88 -11.77 -14.09
N GLU A 151 -0.57 -11.97 -13.81
CA GLU A 151 -0.11 -12.28 -12.45
C GLU A 151 -0.51 -11.19 -11.45
N LEU A 152 -0.43 -9.91 -11.89
CA LEU A 152 -0.86 -8.79 -11.06
C LEU A 152 -2.36 -8.82 -10.80
N ARG A 153 -3.19 -9.16 -11.79
CA ARG A 153 -4.64 -9.29 -11.68
C ARG A 153 -5.02 -10.38 -10.67
N GLU A 154 -4.49 -11.59 -10.84
CA GLU A 154 -4.73 -12.70 -9.92
C GLU A 154 -4.33 -12.35 -8.48
N LEU A 155 -3.22 -11.63 -8.32
CA LEU A 155 -2.76 -11.17 -7.01
C LEU A 155 -3.76 -10.23 -6.33
N LEU A 156 -4.43 -9.37 -7.11
CA LEU A 156 -5.34 -8.33 -6.61
C LEU A 156 -6.77 -8.82 -6.43
N GLU A 157 -7.15 -9.94 -7.05
CA GLU A 157 -8.51 -10.45 -7.07
C GLU A 157 -9.12 -10.57 -5.68
N GLY A 158 -10.33 -10.04 -5.51
CA GLY A 158 -11.08 -10.07 -4.25
C GLY A 158 -10.47 -9.24 -3.11
N LYS A 159 -9.51 -8.34 -3.39
CA LYS A 159 -8.78 -7.59 -2.37
C LYS A 159 -8.95 -6.08 -2.51
N THR A 160 -8.86 -5.41 -1.36
CA THR A 160 -8.64 -3.96 -1.29
C THR A 160 -7.15 -3.70 -1.13
N THR A 161 -6.52 -3.20 -2.19
CA THR A 161 -5.06 -3.05 -2.27
C THR A 161 -4.65 -1.58 -2.23
N ALA A 162 -3.82 -1.20 -1.27
CA ALA A 162 -3.19 0.13 -1.25
C ALA A 162 -2.02 0.18 -2.21
N VAL A 163 -2.01 1.14 -3.14
CA VAL A 163 -0.92 1.32 -4.11
C VAL A 163 -0.01 2.45 -3.67
N ALA A 164 1.27 2.14 -3.53
CA ALA A 164 2.32 3.07 -3.09
C ALA A 164 3.48 3.11 -4.09
N GLY A 165 4.30 4.16 -4.00
CA GLY A 165 5.51 4.30 -4.81
C GLY A 165 5.72 5.71 -5.36
N PRO A 166 6.94 6.06 -5.80
CA PRO A 166 7.30 7.40 -6.24
C PRO A 166 6.59 7.81 -7.55
N SER A 167 6.71 9.09 -7.90
CA SER A 167 6.20 9.58 -9.18
C SER A 167 6.97 9.01 -10.37
N GLY A 168 6.31 8.82 -11.50
CA GLY A 168 6.94 8.39 -12.74
C GLY A 168 7.23 6.89 -12.88
N VAL A 169 6.93 6.05 -11.87
CA VAL A 169 7.13 4.58 -11.95
C VAL A 169 6.06 3.86 -12.76
N GLY A 170 4.97 4.54 -13.13
CA GLY A 170 3.91 3.98 -13.96
C GLY A 170 2.70 3.42 -13.18
N LYS A 171 2.49 3.85 -11.93
CA LYS A 171 1.31 3.45 -11.13
C LYS A 171 -0.01 3.64 -11.89
N SER A 172 -0.24 4.85 -12.38
CA SER A 172 -1.45 5.18 -13.13
C SER A 172 -1.60 4.36 -14.41
N SER A 173 -0.50 4.04 -15.09
CA SER A 173 -0.54 3.20 -16.29
C SER A 173 -0.97 1.78 -15.95
N LEU A 174 -0.44 1.19 -14.87
CA LEU A 174 -0.83 -0.14 -14.40
C LEU A 174 -2.31 -0.17 -13.98
N VAL A 175 -2.75 0.81 -13.19
CA VAL A 175 -4.16 0.89 -12.78
C VAL A 175 -5.10 1.04 -13.99
N ASN A 176 -4.74 1.89 -14.96
CA ASN A 176 -5.52 2.06 -16.18
C ASN A 176 -5.57 0.79 -17.03
N THR A 177 -4.46 0.04 -17.11
CA THR A 177 -4.42 -1.26 -17.80
C THR A 177 -5.40 -2.24 -17.13
N LEU A 178 -5.36 -2.37 -15.83
CA LEU A 178 -6.27 -3.25 -15.08
C LEU A 178 -7.74 -2.87 -15.28
N GLN A 179 -8.07 -1.57 -15.32
CA GLN A 179 -9.43 -1.09 -15.56
C GLN A 179 -9.91 -1.31 -17.00
N SER A 180 -9.06 -1.00 -17.99
CA SER A 180 -9.45 -1.07 -19.40
C SER A 180 -9.76 -2.49 -19.88
N GLU A 181 -9.03 -3.47 -19.37
CA GLU A 181 -9.28 -4.88 -19.70
C GLU A 181 -10.61 -5.37 -19.15
N VAL A 182 -10.95 -5.01 -17.91
CA VAL A 182 -12.25 -5.34 -17.30
C VAL A 182 -13.41 -4.72 -18.09
N GLN A 183 -13.27 -3.47 -18.53
CA GLN A 183 -14.27 -2.80 -19.35
C GLN A 183 -14.48 -3.51 -20.70
N MET A 184 -13.42 -4.05 -21.30
CA MET A 184 -13.52 -4.83 -22.52
C MET A 184 -14.23 -6.18 -22.31
N GLU A 185 -14.00 -6.84 -21.19
CA GLU A 185 -14.60 -8.13 -20.86
C GLU A 185 -16.08 -8.03 -20.46
N THR A 186 -16.46 -7.00 -19.71
CA THR A 186 -17.79 -6.86 -19.14
C THR A 186 -18.75 -6.03 -19.97
N GLY A 187 -18.26 -5.26 -20.95
CA GLY A 187 -19.07 -4.36 -21.77
C GLY A 187 -19.72 -3.21 -20.99
N VAL A 188 -19.41 -3.08 -19.71
CA VAL A 188 -19.93 -2.02 -18.85
C VAL A 188 -19.15 -0.74 -19.10
N ILE A 189 -19.82 0.29 -19.56
CA ILE A 189 -19.26 1.65 -19.67
C ILE A 189 -19.10 2.16 -18.22
N SER A 190 -17.91 2.00 -17.65
CA SER A 190 -17.62 2.69 -16.40
C SER A 190 -17.66 4.18 -16.68
N THR A 191 -18.41 4.92 -15.87
CA THR A 191 -18.31 6.39 -15.83
C THR A 191 -16.85 6.72 -15.62
N LYS A 192 -16.21 7.32 -16.65
CA LYS A 192 -14.86 7.87 -16.56
C LYS A 192 -14.84 8.75 -15.32
N ILE A 193 -14.18 8.30 -14.28
CA ILE A 193 -13.76 9.19 -13.22
C ILE A 193 -12.69 10.06 -13.87
N GLU A 194 -13.09 11.23 -14.37
CA GLU A 194 -12.17 12.21 -14.93
C GLU A 194 -11.14 12.52 -13.85
N ARG A 195 -9.93 12.02 -14.03
CA ARG A 195 -8.76 12.45 -13.26
C ARG A 195 -8.53 13.92 -13.60
N GLY A 196 -9.23 14.81 -12.86
CA GLY A 196 -8.95 16.23 -12.87
C GLY A 196 -7.48 16.45 -12.50
N LYS A 197 -6.79 17.34 -13.21
CA LYS A 197 -5.41 17.82 -13.00
C LYS A 197 -5.19 18.51 -11.62
N HIS A 198 -5.86 18.10 -10.57
CA HIS A 198 -5.76 18.72 -9.25
C HIS A 198 -5.16 17.74 -8.24
N THR A 199 -4.12 18.18 -7.56
CA THR A 199 -3.49 17.57 -6.39
C THR A 199 -4.54 17.10 -5.39
N THR A 200 -4.98 15.85 -5.53
CA THR A 200 -5.95 15.22 -4.63
C THR A 200 -5.29 15.00 -3.27
N ARG A 201 -5.73 15.74 -2.25
CA ARG A 201 -5.32 15.56 -0.85
C ARG A 201 -6.08 14.43 -0.14
N HIS A 202 -6.93 13.70 -0.85
CA HIS A 202 -7.82 12.69 -0.27
C HIS A 202 -7.58 11.34 -0.94
N SER A 203 -7.55 10.28 -0.11
CA SER A 203 -7.54 8.91 -0.61
C SER A 203 -8.85 8.62 -1.33
N GLU A 204 -8.76 7.90 -2.44
CA GLU A 204 -9.90 7.46 -3.23
C GLU A 204 -9.72 5.98 -3.57
N ILE A 205 -10.81 5.22 -3.52
CA ILE A 205 -10.84 3.82 -3.93
C ILE A 205 -11.37 3.73 -5.35
N ILE A 206 -10.67 2.98 -6.15
CA ILE A 206 -11.01 2.69 -7.55
C ILE A 206 -11.49 1.25 -7.60
N PRO A 207 -12.77 0.99 -7.91
CA PRO A 207 -13.23 -0.36 -8.22
C PRO A 207 -12.56 -0.87 -9.50
N ILE A 208 -12.07 -2.10 -9.49
CA ILE A 208 -11.49 -2.78 -10.65
C ILE A 208 -12.49 -3.83 -11.17
N THR A 209 -12.85 -4.78 -10.31
CA THR A 209 -13.94 -5.74 -10.53
C THR A 209 -14.78 -5.80 -9.25
N ASP A 210 -15.86 -6.57 -9.26
CA ASP A 210 -16.64 -6.82 -8.06
C ASP A 210 -15.74 -7.44 -6.98
N GLY A 211 -15.74 -6.82 -5.80
CA GLY A 211 -14.88 -7.21 -4.69
C GLY A 211 -13.40 -6.83 -4.82
N THR A 212 -12.94 -6.28 -5.95
CA THR A 212 -11.53 -5.91 -6.17
C THR A 212 -11.38 -4.39 -6.23
N TYR A 213 -10.56 -3.84 -5.34
CA TYR A 213 -10.42 -2.40 -5.17
C TYR A 213 -8.96 -1.98 -5.10
N ILE A 214 -8.64 -0.85 -5.72
CA ILE A 214 -7.34 -0.17 -5.58
C ILE A 214 -7.55 1.13 -4.82
N VAL A 215 -6.76 1.34 -3.78
CA VAL A 215 -6.68 2.61 -3.06
C VAL A 215 -5.57 3.44 -3.67
N ASP A 216 -5.94 4.49 -4.41
CA ASP A 216 -4.97 5.48 -4.88
C ASP A 216 -4.70 6.48 -3.74
N THR A 217 -3.49 6.48 -3.27
CA THR A 217 -3.09 7.30 -2.13
C THR A 217 -2.15 8.40 -2.58
N PRO A 218 -2.65 9.59 -2.89
CA PRO A 218 -1.80 10.74 -3.15
C PRO A 218 -1.03 11.09 -1.86
N GLY A 219 0.28 11.21 -1.95
CA GLY A 219 1.12 11.63 -0.83
C GLY A 219 2.02 10.57 -0.19
N PHE A 220 2.01 9.34 -0.65
CA PHE A 220 3.06 8.35 -0.29
C PHE A 220 4.44 8.67 -0.92
N SER A 221 4.64 9.87 -1.46
CA SER A 221 5.90 10.25 -2.10
C SER A 221 6.93 10.85 -1.15
N SER A 222 6.51 11.25 0.05
CA SER A 222 7.40 11.75 1.10
C SER A 222 7.09 11.00 2.39
N MET A 223 7.99 10.11 2.78
CA MET A 223 7.80 9.25 3.94
C MET A 223 8.68 9.74 5.07
N ASP A 224 8.13 10.66 5.85
CA ASP A 224 8.52 10.71 7.26
C ASP A 224 8.07 9.37 7.88
N VAL A 225 8.98 8.67 8.51
CA VAL A 225 8.65 7.44 9.27
C VAL A 225 8.08 7.88 10.62
N PRO A 226 6.77 8.10 10.73
CA PRO A 226 6.23 8.62 11.96
C PRO A 226 5.81 7.49 12.88
N GLY A 227 6.23 7.59 14.10
CA GLY A 227 5.54 6.97 15.20
C GLY A 227 6.14 5.69 15.76
N PHE A 228 7.29 5.21 15.28
CA PHE A 228 8.00 4.17 16.01
C PHE A 228 9.40 4.61 16.48
N GLU A 229 9.86 3.98 17.52
CA GLU A 229 11.14 4.24 18.12
C GLU A 229 12.23 3.52 17.33
N LYS A 230 13.44 4.09 17.33
CA LYS A 230 14.60 3.44 16.66
C LYS A 230 14.87 2.03 17.21
N GLU A 231 14.52 1.78 18.47
CA GLU A 231 14.67 0.49 19.15
C GLU A 231 13.76 -0.60 18.56
N ASP A 232 12.65 -0.22 17.92
CA ASP A 232 11.70 -1.14 17.29
C ASP A 232 11.89 -1.28 15.78
N LEU A 233 12.80 -0.48 15.17
CA LEU A 233 13.01 -0.46 13.73
C LEU A 233 13.35 -1.84 13.14
N TRP A 234 14.17 -2.62 13.81
CA TRP A 234 14.59 -3.95 13.35
C TRP A 234 13.40 -4.90 13.12
N ARG A 235 12.28 -4.71 13.84
CA ARG A 235 11.06 -5.50 13.68
C ARG A 235 10.37 -5.26 12.35
N CYS A 236 10.69 -4.14 11.70
CA CYS A 236 10.19 -3.81 10.36
C CYS A 236 11.08 -4.38 9.23
N TYR A 237 12.08 -5.19 9.60
CA TYR A 237 12.94 -5.94 8.70
C TYR A 237 12.73 -7.44 8.96
N PRO A 238 11.82 -8.12 8.24
CA PRO A 238 11.48 -9.52 8.51
C PRO A 238 12.69 -10.44 8.57
N GLU A 239 13.68 -10.20 7.70
CA GLU A 239 14.94 -10.92 7.69
C GLU A 239 15.79 -10.72 8.96
N PHE A 240 15.63 -9.62 9.68
CA PHE A 240 16.32 -9.39 10.96
C PHE A 240 15.67 -10.16 12.09
N VAL A 241 14.34 -10.28 12.05
CA VAL A 241 13.55 -11.00 13.08
C VAL A 241 13.99 -12.45 13.18
N GLU A 242 14.39 -13.08 12.07
CA GLU A 242 14.89 -14.46 12.05
C GLU A 242 16.22 -14.60 12.84
N TYR A 243 17.10 -13.58 12.77
CA TYR A 243 18.46 -13.66 13.33
C TYR A 243 18.64 -12.92 14.65
N GLU A 244 17.68 -12.09 15.07
CA GLU A 244 17.72 -11.37 16.35
C GLU A 244 17.93 -12.29 17.55
N PRO A 245 17.28 -13.49 17.65
CA PRO A 245 17.48 -14.39 18.80
C PRO A 245 18.92 -14.90 18.98
N TYR A 246 19.76 -14.77 17.95
CA TYR A 246 21.17 -15.16 18.00
C TYR A 246 22.09 -14.01 18.43
N CYS A 247 21.54 -12.83 18.74
CA CYS A 247 22.32 -11.73 19.28
C CYS A 247 22.69 -12.00 20.75
N ARG A 248 23.93 -11.70 21.13
CA ARG A 248 24.39 -11.83 22.51
C ARG A 248 23.69 -10.87 23.47
N PHE A 249 23.33 -9.68 22.99
CA PHE A 249 22.79 -8.61 23.83
C PHE A 249 21.31 -8.42 23.58
N GLN A 250 20.51 -8.34 24.65
CA GLN A 250 19.13 -7.93 24.55
C GLN A 250 19.05 -6.46 24.11
N GLY A 251 18.11 -6.16 23.19
CA GLY A 251 17.97 -4.82 22.64
C GLY A 251 19.12 -4.42 21.72
N CYS A 252 19.75 -5.40 21.07
CA CYS A 252 20.79 -5.18 20.07
C CYS A 252 20.28 -4.24 18.97
N SER A 253 21.05 -3.18 18.69
CA SER A 253 20.73 -2.28 17.57
C SER A 253 21.18 -2.84 16.22
N HIS A 254 21.93 -3.96 16.24
CA HIS A 254 22.52 -4.63 15.07
C HIS A 254 23.54 -3.77 14.29
N ILE A 255 24.05 -2.70 14.90
CA ILE A 255 24.97 -1.74 14.26
C ILE A 255 26.39 -1.90 14.85
N HIS A 256 26.52 -1.63 16.14
CA HIS A 256 27.86 -1.55 16.80
C HIS A 256 28.18 -2.77 17.67
N GLU A 257 27.18 -3.48 18.14
CA GLU A 257 27.34 -4.56 19.11
C GLU A 257 28.17 -5.71 18.51
N PRO A 258 29.14 -6.25 19.28
CA PRO A 258 29.82 -7.48 18.89
C PRO A 258 28.87 -8.68 19.04
N ASP A 259 29.21 -9.80 18.40
CA ASP A 259 28.45 -11.06 18.51
C ASP A 259 26.95 -10.87 18.18
N CYS A 260 26.67 -10.20 17.07
CA CYS A 260 25.33 -9.89 16.58
C CYS A 260 24.89 -10.90 15.51
N GLY A 261 23.77 -11.62 15.75
CA GLY A 261 23.24 -12.62 14.81
C GLY A 261 22.89 -12.03 13.44
N VAL A 262 22.34 -10.80 13.40
CA VAL A 262 22.03 -10.11 12.13
C VAL A 262 23.31 -9.80 11.33
N LYS A 263 24.39 -9.32 12.00
CA LYS A 263 25.68 -9.06 11.31
C LYS A 263 26.36 -10.35 10.86
N GLU A 264 26.21 -11.43 11.61
CA GLU A 264 26.70 -12.74 11.20
C GLU A 264 25.91 -13.24 9.96
N ALA A 265 24.60 -13.10 9.94
CA ALA A 265 23.76 -13.45 8.78
C ALA A 265 24.11 -12.60 7.55
N LEU A 266 24.37 -11.31 7.73
CA LEU A 266 24.86 -10.41 6.67
C LEU A 266 26.20 -10.92 6.09
N SER A 267 27.16 -11.27 6.94
CA SER A 267 28.47 -11.79 6.49
C SER A 267 28.37 -13.10 5.70
N LYS A 268 27.28 -13.86 5.90
CA LYS A 268 26.95 -15.10 5.18
C LYS A 268 26.03 -14.88 3.98
N ASN A 269 25.81 -13.63 3.56
CA ASN A 269 24.91 -13.24 2.46
C ASN A 269 23.44 -13.74 2.64
N LYS A 270 22.99 -13.91 3.88
CA LYS A 270 21.59 -14.22 4.21
C LYS A 270 20.70 -12.98 4.29
N ILE A 271 21.33 -11.81 4.43
CA ILE A 271 20.71 -10.50 4.43
C ILE A 271 21.37 -9.67 3.34
N SER A 272 20.59 -8.91 2.60
CA SER A 272 21.10 -8.01 1.57
C SER A 272 21.90 -6.87 2.18
N GLN A 273 23.09 -6.59 1.67
CA GLN A 273 23.92 -5.46 2.09
C GLN A 273 23.15 -4.13 1.89
N ILE A 274 22.43 -3.97 0.77
CA ILE A 274 21.64 -2.77 0.46
C ILE A 274 20.58 -2.53 1.54
N ARG A 275 19.88 -3.59 1.96
CA ARG A 275 18.86 -3.52 3.00
C ARG A 275 19.46 -3.15 4.35
N TYR A 276 20.59 -3.76 4.68
CA TYR A 276 21.29 -3.46 5.91
C TYR A 276 21.82 -2.02 5.96
N ASP A 277 22.38 -1.51 4.87
CA ASP A 277 22.83 -0.12 4.77
C ASP A 277 21.65 0.87 4.92
N ASN A 278 20.51 0.58 4.31
CA ASN A 278 19.30 1.37 4.45
C ASN A 278 18.75 1.33 5.89
N TYR A 279 18.84 0.19 6.57
CA TYR A 279 18.51 0.08 8.00
C TYR A 279 19.34 1.03 8.85
N ILE A 280 20.67 1.05 8.65
CA ILE A 280 21.57 1.96 9.38
C ILE A 280 21.18 3.41 9.12
N LEU A 281 20.95 3.79 7.86
CA LEU A 281 20.54 5.16 7.51
C LEU A 281 19.25 5.56 8.21
N LEU A 282 18.25 4.68 8.21
CA LEU A 282 16.97 4.94 8.85
C LEU A 282 17.07 4.98 10.38
N TYR A 283 17.88 4.10 10.96
CA TYR A 283 18.13 4.09 12.40
C TYR A 283 18.79 5.40 12.88
N GLU A 284 19.82 5.89 12.18
CA GLU A 284 20.48 7.16 12.52
C GLU A 284 19.53 8.37 12.33
N GLU A 285 18.65 8.32 11.34
CA GLU A 285 17.62 9.34 11.17
C GLU A 285 16.66 9.37 12.35
N LEU A 286 16.11 8.22 12.76
CA LEU A 286 15.21 8.11 13.92
C LEU A 286 15.87 8.54 15.22
N LYS A 287 17.15 8.23 15.40
CA LYS A 287 17.96 8.64 16.56
C LYS A 287 18.08 10.17 16.68
N ASN A 288 18.10 10.85 15.54
CA ASN A 288 18.27 12.30 15.47
C ASN A 288 16.94 13.07 15.50
N ILE A 289 15.80 12.41 15.46
CA ILE A 289 14.49 13.04 15.63
C ILE A 289 14.36 13.54 17.07
N LYS A 290 14.30 14.87 17.24
CA LYS A 290 14.04 15.47 18.54
C LYS A 290 12.62 15.14 19.00
N LYS A 291 12.49 14.45 20.11
CA LYS A 291 11.21 14.28 20.79
C LYS A 291 10.87 15.62 21.48
N TYR A 292 9.81 16.27 21.03
CA TYR A 292 9.22 17.44 21.69
C TYR A 292 8.10 17.00 22.63
#